data_6e0fec7ac4130d3c891d5c95456be57c
#
_entry.id   6e0fec7ac4130d3c891d5c95456be57c
#
_cell.length_a   1.000
_cell.length_b   1.000
_cell.length_c   1.000
_cell.angle_alpha   90.00
_cell.angle_beta   90.00
_cell.angle_gamma   90.00
#
_symmetry.space_group_name_H-M   'P 1'
#
loop_
_entity.id
_entity.type
_entity.pdbx_description
1 polymer ?
#
loop_
_entity_poly.entity_id
_entity_poly.type
_entity_poly.pdbx_seq_one_letter_code
_entity_poly.pdbx_strand_id
1 'polypeptide(L)'
;MLSIFKPAAHKARLPAAEIDPLYRRLRWQIFIGIFFGYAAYYLVRKNFALAMPYLIEQGFSRGDLGFALSGISIAYGFSKFIMGSVSDRSNPRIFLPAGLILAALVMLVMGFVPWATSSIMIMFVLLFLCGWFQGMGWPPCGRTMVHWWSQKERGGIVSVWNCAHNVGGGIPPLLFLLGMAWFNDWHAALYMPAFGAILLAIFALAMMRDTPQSCGLPPIEEYKNDYPDDYSEKHEEELTAKQIFMQYILPNKLLWYIAIANVFVYLLRYGILDWSPTYLKEVKHFALDKSSWAYFLYEYAGIPGTLLCGWMSDKVFKGNRGATGVFFMTLVTIATIVYWLNPPGNPGVDMACMIVIGFLIYGPVMLIGLHALELAPKKAAGTAAGFTGLFGYLGGSVAASAIVGYTVDFFGWDGGFMVMIGGSVLAVLLLIIVMLGERRHHQQLKQA
;
A
#
# COMPACT_ATOMS: atom_id res chain seq x y z
N MET A 1 18.44 21.72 -1.06
CA MET A 1 18.03 20.73 -0.06
C MET A 1 18.38 21.24 1.32
N LEU A 2 17.45 21.17 2.27
CA LEU A 2 17.72 21.56 3.64
C LEU A 2 18.83 20.68 4.23
N SER A 3 19.76 21.26 4.97
CA SER A 3 20.91 20.55 5.50
C SER A 3 20.57 19.36 6.41
N ILE A 4 19.41 19.42 7.08
CA ILE A 4 18.92 18.34 7.94
C ILE A 4 18.61 17.04 7.18
N PHE A 5 18.26 17.12 5.89
CA PHE A 5 17.95 15.97 5.06
C PHE A 5 19.17 15.32 4.39
N LYS A 6 20.33 15.94 4.49
CA LYS A 6 21.54 15.36 3.90
C LYS A 6 21.87 14.00 4.52
N PRO A 7 22.44 13.07 3.72
CA PRO A 7 22.94 11.81 4.26
C PRO A 7 23.88 12.04 5.44
N ALA A 8 23.80 11.18 6.44
CA ALA A 8 24.66 11.28 7.63
C ALA A 8 26.12 11.04 7.25
N ALA A 9 27.03 11.80 7.88
CA ALA A 9 28.46 11.65 7.67
C ALA A 9 28.94 10.28 8.17
N HIS A 10 29.90 9.68 7.47
CA HIS A 10 30.52 8.44 7.89
C HIS A 10 31.38 8.66 9.13
N LYS A 11 31.28 7.75 10.08
CA LYS A 11 32.13 7.73 11.28
C LYS A 11 33.31 6.79 11.09
N ALA A 12 34.37 7.02 11.85
CA ALA A 12 35.50 6.11 11.91
C ALA A 12 35.04 4.70 12.33
N ARG A 13 35.59 3.67 11.68
CA ARG A 13 35.26 2.28 11.96
C ARG A 13 35.56 1.92 13.41
N LEU A 14 34.61 1.26 14.05
CA LEU A 14 34.76 0.78 15.42
C LEU A 14 35.77 -0.38 15.51
N PRO A 15 36.34 -0.68 16.70
CA PRO A 15 37.13 -1.87 16.91
C PRO A 15 36.36 -3.14 16.53
N ALA A 16 37.07 -4.14 16.00
CA ALA A 16 36.47 -5.38 15.50
C ALA A 16 35.58 -6.10 16.52
N ALA A 17 35.91 -6.04 17.80
CA ALA A 17 35.13 -6.67 18.86
C ALA A 17 33.74 -6.02 19.08
N GLU A 18 33.57 -4.76 18.71
CA GLU A 18 32.31 -4.01 18.88
C GLU A 18 31.38 -4.06 17.67
N ILE A 19 31.87 -4.49 16.53
CA ILE A 19 31.14 -4.44 15.26
C ILE A 19 29.93 -5.39 15.28
N ASP A 20 30.14 -6.68 15.52
CA ASP A 20 29.08 -7.68 15.43
C ASP A 20 27.93 -7.47 16.44
N PRO A 21 28.20 -7.20 17.74
CA PRO A 21 27.12 -6.93 18.68
C PRO A 21 26.30 -5.69 18.33
N LEU A 22 26.96 -4.62 17.89
CA LEU A 22 26.27 -3.38 17.51
C LEU A 22 25.47 -3.57 16.22
N TYR A 23 26.00 -4.28 15.24
CA TYR A 23 25.32 -4.56 13.98
C TYR A 23 24.01 -5.33 14.21
N ARG A 24 24.05 -6.39 15.00
CA ARG A 24 22.88 -7.18 15.37
C ARG A 24 21.82 -6.35 16.06
N ARG A 25 22.21 -5.56 17.05
CA ARG A 25 21.27 -4.69 17.79
C ARG A 25 20.65 -3.65 16.88
N LEU A 26 21.44 -2.95 16.07
CA LEU A 26 20.94 -1.90 15.18
C LEU A 26 20.05 -2.44 14.07
N ARG A 27 20.34 -3.62 13.52
CA ARG A 27 19.49 -4.24 12.51
C ARG A 27 18.08 -4.49 13.04
N TRP A 28 17.94 -5.05 14.23
CA TRP A 28 16.63 -5.25 14.86
C TRP A 28 15.94 -3.94 15.19
N GLN A 29 16.68 -3.01 15.77
CA GLN A 29 16.17 -1.69 16.13
C GLN A 29 15.64 -0.95 14.89
N ILE A 30 16.43 -0.92 13.83
CA ILE A 30 16.09 -0.24 12.58
C ILE A 30 14.91 -0.92 11.90
N PHE A 31 14.87 -2.26 11.89
CA PHE A 31 13.72 -2.99 11.34
C PHE A 31 12.41 -2.60 12.04
N ILE A 32 12.43 -2.58 13.37
CA ILE A 32 11.26 -2.16 14.16
C ILE A 32 10.90 -0.71 13.82
N GLY A 33 11.87 0.16 13.67
CA GLY A 33 11.67 1.56 13.28
C GLY A 33 11.01 1.73 11.92
N ILE A 34 11.49 1.05 10.89
CA ILE A 34 10.91 1.14 9.55
C ILE A 34 9.59 0.39 9.41
N PHE A 35 9.38 -0.66 10.19
CA PHE A 35 8.11 -1.40 10.21
C PHE A 35 7.00 -0.52 10.77
N PHE A 36 7.15 0.00 11.97
CA PHE A 36 6.14 0.83 12.60
C PHE A 36 6.08 2.24 12.01
N GLY A 37 7.18 2.77 11.53
CA GLY A 37 7.20 4.05 10.81
C GLY A 37 6.39 3.97 9.52
N TYR A 38 6.53 2.91 8.75
CA TYR A 38 5.74 2.70 7.55
C TYR A 38 4.28 2.36 7.84
N ALA A 39 4.04 1.52 8.85
CA ALA A 39 2.68 1.24 9.33
C ALA A 39 1.94 2.54 9.68
N ALA A 40 2.63 3.50 10.29
CA ALA A 40 2.06 4.78 10.65
C ALA A 40 1.59 5.62 9.45
N TYR A 41 2.21 5.49 8.28
CA TYR A 41 1.71 6.12 7.06
C TYR A 41 0.30 5.66 6.71
N TYR A 42 -0.01 4.40 6.98
CA TYR A 42 -1.35 3.85 6.75
C TYR A 42 -2.38 4.32 7.79
N LEU A 43 -1.96 4.82 8.95
CA LEU A 43 -2.88 5.45 9.91
C LEU A 43 -3.56 6.70 9.32
N VAL A 44 -2.87 7.43 8.47
CA VAL A 44 -3.34 8.71 7.91
C VAL A 44 -3.57 8.64 6.40
N ARG A 45 -3.65 7.45 5.81
CA ARG A 45 -3.88 7.30 4.37
C ARG A 45 -5.35 7.24 4.00
N LYS A 46 -6.13 6.41 4.67
CA LYS A 46 -7.53 6.14 4.33
C LYS A 46 -8.50 6.44 5.48
N ASN A 47 -8.04 7.06 6.54
CA ASN A 47 -8.86 7.40 7.70
C ASN A 47 -10.01 8.35 7.37
N PHE A 48 -9.90 9.16 6.30
CA PHE A 48 -11.00 10.01 5.83
C PHE A 48 -12.26 9.21 5.49
N ALA A 49 -12.13 7.98 5.01
CA ALA A 49 -13.26 7.10 4.72
C ALA A 49 -14.12 6.83 5.97
N LEU A 50 -13.53 6.83 7.15
CA LEU A 50 -14.25 6.67 8.41
C LEU A 50 -15.12 7.89 8.76
N ALA A 51 -14.73 9.07 8.30
CA ALA A 51 -15.47 10.31 8.49
C ALA A 51 -16.60 10.50 7.48
N MET A 52 -16.56 9.81 6.34
CA MET A 52 -17.51 10.00 5.25
C MET A 52 -18.97 9.81 5.64
N PRO A 53 -19.37 8.77 6.44
CA PRO A 53 -20.76 8.64 6.87
C PRO A 53 -21.30 9.88 7.60
N TYR A 54 -20.48 10.52 8.41
CA TYR A 54 -20.84 11.72 9.17
C TYR A 54 -20.93 12.96 8.29
N LEU A 55 -20.07 13.07 7.29
CA LEU A 55 -20.12 14.15 6.30
C LEU A 55 -21.33 14.03 5.38
N ILE A 56 -21.77 12.81 5.06
CA ILE A 56 -23.00 12.56 4.32
C ILE A 56 -24.22 13.09 5.10
N GLU A 57 -24.26 12.86 6.41
CA GLU A 57 -25.29 13.41 7.28
C GLU A 57 -25.32 14.95 7.27
N GLN A 58 -24.20 15.60 7.00
CA GLN A 58 -24.08 17.06 6.89
C GLN A 58 -24.49 17.59 5.50
N GLY A 59 -24.85 16.73 4.56
CA GLY A 59 -25.39 17.12 3.25
C GLY A 59 -24.45 16.89 2.07
N PHE A 60 -23.25 16.35 2.26
CA PHE A 60 -22.36 15.99 1.17
C PHE A 60 -22.84 14.72 0.48
N SER A 61 -22.67 14.65 -0.84
CA SER A 61 -22.94 13.44 -1.61
C SER A 61 -21.81 12.43 -1.49
N ARG A 62 -22.12 11.16 -1.70
CA ARG A 62 -21.11 10.08 -1.69
C ARG A 62 -20.08 10.27 -2.79
N GLY A 63 -20.54 10.64 -3.99
CA GLY A 63 -19.67 10.89 -5.12
C GLY A 63 -18.69 12.02 -4.87
N ASP A 64 -19.13 13.12 -4.29
CA ASP A 64 -18.28 14.27 -3.99
C ASP A 64 -17.24 13.92 -2.92
N LEU A 65 -17.62 13.19 -1.89
CA LEU A 65 -16.68 12.71 -0.88
C LEU A 65 -15.69 11.70 -1.45
N GLY A 66 -16.15 10.81 -2.33
CA GLY A 66 -15.28 9.89 -3.05
C GLY A 66 -14.28 10.62 -3.95
N PHE A 67 -14.72 11.69 -4.61
CA PHE A 67 -13.84 12.57 -5.39
C PHE A 67 -12.78 13.22 -4.49
N ALA A 68 -13.17 13.75 -3.34
CA ALA A 68 -12.23 14.33 -2.38
C ALA A 68 -11.20 13.28 -1.92
N LEU A 69 -11.65 12.08 -1.57
CA LEU A 69 -10.78 10.98 -1.15
C LEU A 69 -9.80 10.55 -2.26
N SER A 70 -10.21 10.61 -3.52
CA SER A 70 -9.35 10.26 -4.66
C SER A 70 -8.12 11.15 -4.77
N GLY A 71 -8.14 12.35 -4.18
CA GLY A 71 -7.00 13.26 -4.14
C GLY A 71 -5.76 12.63 -3.53
N ILE A 72 -5.91 11.79 -2.51
CA ILE A 72 -4.78 11.04 -1.90
C ILE A 72 -4.14 10.12 -2.94
N SER A 73 -4.93 9.34 -3.66
CA SER A 73 -4.43 8.36 -4.63
C SER A 73 -3.75 9.03 -5.81
N ILE A 74 -4.30 10.12 -6.31
CA ILE A 74 -3.71 10.90 -7.41
C ILE A 74 -2.36 11.45 -6.99
N ALA A 75 -2.31 12.14 -5.85
CA ALA A 75 -1.08 12.73 -5.32
C ALA A 75 -0.03 11.67 -5.03
N TYR A 76 -0.41 10.56 -4.41
CA TYR A 76 0.48 9.47 -4.06
C TYR A 76 1.11 8.83 -5.30
N GLY A 77 0.32 8.62 -6.37
CA GLY A 77 0.82 8.05 -7.61
C GLY A 77 1.96 8.88 -8.21
N PHE A 78 1.84 10.20 -8.24
CA PHE A 78 2.88 11.10 -8.73
C PHE A 78 4.02 11.29 -7.74
N SER A 79 3.68 11.49 -6.47
CA SER A 79 4.65 11.77 -5.41
C SER A 79 5.65 10.63 -5.22
N LYS A 80 5.20 9.39 -5.33
CA LYS A 80 6.05 8.21 -5.14
C LYS A 80 7.26 8.21 -6.08
N PHE A 81 7.08 8.64 -7.33
CA PHE A 81 8.18 8.77 -8.29
C PHE A 81 9.15 9.89 -7.90
N ILE A 82 8.62 11.08 -7.65
CA ILE A 82 9.43 12.26 -7.35
C ILE A 82 10.16 12.08 -6.03
N MET A 83 9.46 11.64 -4.99
CA MET A 83 10.03 11.45 -3.66
C MET A 83 10.99 10.27 -3.60
N GLY A 84 10.86 9.27 -4.49
CA GLY A 84 11.85 8.21 -4.64
C GLY A 84 13.22 8.76 -5.00
N SER A 85 13.29 9.64 -5.97
CA SER A 85 14.54 10.30 -6.38
C SER A 85 15.11 11.20 -5.28
N VAL A 86 14.27 11.95 -4.59
CA VAL A 86 14.69 12.80 -3.46
C VAL A 86 15.19 11.95 -2.29
N SER A 87 14.50 10.85 -1.99
CA SER A 87 14.86 9.94 -0.90
C SER A 87 16.23 9.29 -1.09
N ASP A 88 16.60 8.96 -2.33
CA ASP A 88 17.91 8.35 -2.63
C ASP A 88 19.07 9.25 -2.24
N ARG A 89 18.85 10.55 -2.14
CA ARG A 89 19.84 11.57 -1.76
C ARG A 89 19.64 12.09 -0.34
N SER A 90 18.76 11.46 0.44
CA SER A 90 18.34 11.94 1.75
C SER A 90 18.66 10.93 2.84
N ASN A 91 18.77 11.42 4.07
CA ASN A 91 18.86 10.58 5.26
C ASN A 91 17.48 9.99 5.58
N PRO A 92 17.29 8.66 5.48
CA PRO A 92 15.99 8.04 5.72
C PRO A 92 15.48 8.24 7.16
N ARG A 93 16.38 8.37 8.12
CA ARG A 93 16.03 8.65 9.52
C ARG A 93 15.26 9.96 9.69
N ILE A 94 15.54 10.95 8.86
CA ILE A 94 14.87 12.26 8.89
C ILE A 94 13.74 12.30 7.88
N PHE A 95 13.93 11.72 6.69
CA PHE A 95 12.99 11.82 5.58
C PHE A 95 11.65 11.12 5.89
N LEU A 96 11.69 9.91 6.41
CA LEU A 96 10.49 9.14 6.73
C LEU A 96 9.65 9.82 7.83
N PRO A 97 10.21 10.17 9.00
CA PRO A 97 9.43 10.87 10.01
C PRO A 97 8.92 12.24 9.57
N ALA A 98 9.69 12.98 8.76
CA ALA A 98 9.28 14.29 8.25
C ALA A 98 8.01 14.18 7.39
N GLY A 99 7.98 13.25 6.43
CA GLY A 99 6.79 13.01 5.60
C GLY A 99 5.58 12.57 6.41
N LEU A 100 5.80 11.70 7.38
CA LEU A 100 4.75 11.21 8.27
C LEU A 100 4.15 12.33 9.13
N ILE A 101 4.98 13.18 9.72
CA ILE A 101 4.52 14.32 10.52
C ILE A 101 3.74 15.30 9.64
N LEU A 102 4.23 15.60 8.43
CA LEU A 102 3.52 16.50 7.51
C LEU A 102 2.17 15.96 7.10
N ALA A 103 2.07 14.68 6.79
CA ALA A 103 0.78 14.02 6.50
C ALA A 103 -0.16 14.06 7.70
N ALA A 104 0.37 13.79 8.90
CA ALA A 104 -0.41 13.84 10.14
C ALA A 104 -0.89 15.27 10.45
N LEU A 105 -0.07 16.29 10.20
CA LEU A 105 -0.47 17.68 10.39
C LEU A 105 -1.62 18.08 9.47
N VAL A 106 -1.65 17.61 8.24
CA VAL A 106 -2.80 17.83 7.34
C VAL A 106 -4.08 17.21 7.95
N MET A 107 -4.00 16.02 8.50
CA MET A 107 -5.14 15.38 9.16
C MET A 107 -5.56 16.10 10.44
N LEU A 108 -4.63 16.66 11.20
CA LEU A 108 -4.96 17.52 12.36
C LEU A 108 -5.67 18.79 11.94
N VAL A 109 -5.25 19.42 10.85
CA VAL A 109 -5.96 20.58 10.30
C VAL A 109 -7.39 20.19 9.91
N MET A 110 -7.58 19.08 9.22
CA MET A 110 -8.92 18.60 8.86
C MET A 110 -9.79 18.26 10.07
N GLY A 111 -9.19 17.74 11.12
CA GLY A 111 -9.91 17.35 12.34
C GLY A 111 -10.28 18.53 13.27
N PHE A 112 -9.45 19.54 13.35
CA PHE A 112 -9.61 20.63 14.34
C PHE A 112 -10.04 21.96 13.74
N VAL A 113 -9.75 22.22 12.46
CA VAL A 113 -10.11 23.51 11.85
C VAL A 113 -11.50 23.41 11.20
N PRO A 114 -12.49 24.21 11.64
CA PRO A 114 -13.87 24.05 11.19
C PRO A 114 -14.08 24.20 9.67
N TRP A 115 -13.38 25.14 9.03
CA TRP A 115 -13.53 25.36 7.59
C TRP A 115 -12.88 24.27 6.74
N ALA A 116 -12.02 23.43 7.31
CA ALA A 116 -11.30 22.39 6.54
C ALA A 116 -12.22 21.30 5.98
N THR A 117 -13.37 21.07 6.60
CA THR A 117 -14.38 20.11 6.14
C THR A 117 -15.67 20.81 5.65
N SER A 118 -15.60 22.06 5.29
CA SER A 118 -16.76 22.84 4.86
C SER A 118 -17.05 22.74 3.35
N SER A 119 -16.07 22.35 2.54
CA SER A 119 -16.15 22.33 1.09
C SER A 119 -15.42 21.12 0.53
N ILE A 120 -15.98 20.53 -0.53
CA ILE A 120 -15.34 19.41 -1.25
C ILE A 120 -13.98 19.80 -1.81
N MET A 121 -13.84 21.01 -2.37
CA MET A 121 -12.57 21.46 -2.94
C MET A 121 -11.49 21.64 -1.87
N ILE A 122 -11.84 22.16 -0.70
CA ILE A 122 -10.91 22.28 0.43
C ILE A 122 -10.47 20.90 0.90
N MET A 123 -11.40 19.97 1.07
CA MET A 123 -11.09 18.59 1.45
C MET A 123 -10.23 17.90 0.39
N PHE A 124 -10.54 18.07 -0.89
CA PHE A 124 -9.75 17.52 -1.98
C PHE A 124 -8.30 18.03 -1.94
N VAL A 125 -8.10 19.33 -1.80
CA VAL A 125 -6.77 19.95 -1.76
C VAL A 125 -5.98 19.45 -0.54
N LEU A 126 -6.60 19.38 0.62
CA LEU A 126 -5.94 18.89 1.84
C LEU A 126 -5.59 17.41 1.72
N LEU A 127 -6.49 16.59 1.18
CA LEU A 127 -6.25 15.17 0.96
C LEU A 127 -5.18 14.94 -0.12
N PHE A 128 -5.17 15.77 -1.17
CA PHE A 128 -4.10 15.76 -2.17
C PHE A 128 -2.74 16.04 -1.53
N LEU A 129 -2.66 17.05 -0.67
CA LEU A 129 -1.44 17.40 0.05
C LEU A 129 -1.00 16.27 0.99
N CYS A 130 -1.93 15.66 1.71
CA CYS A 130 -1.65 14.47 2.52
C CYS A 130 -1.08 13.33 1.67
N GLY A 131 -1.71 13.05 0.54
CA GLY A 131 -1.26 12.02 -0.41
C GLY A 131 0.13 12.29 -0.98
N TRP A 132 0.47 13.56 -1.19
CA TRP A 132 1.81 13.95 -1.62
C TRP A 132 2.87 13.55 -0.58
N PHE A 133 2.62 13.83 0.70
CA PHE A 133 3.53 13.44 1.77
C PHE A 133 3.57 11.92 2.00
N GLN A 134 2.52 11.20 1.62
CA GLN A 134 2.50 9.73 1.67
C GLN A 134 3.60 9.10 0.80
N GLY A 135 3.99 9.75 -0.27
CA GLY A 135 5.08 9.30 -1.14
C GLY A 135 6.45 9.27 -0.47
N MET A 136 6.59 9.89 0.70
CA MET A 136 7.84 9.91 1.47
C MET A 136 8.04 8.66 2.36
N GLY A 137 7.11 7.72 2.35
CA GLY A 137 7.16 6.55 3.26
C GLY A 137 7.95 5.37 2.74
N TRP A 138 7.59 4.87 1.58
CA TRP A 138 8.20 3.65 1.02
C TRP A 138 9.68 3.81 0.62
N PRO A 139 10.07 4.87 -0.09
CA PRO A 139 11.45 4.99 -0.59
C PRO A 139 12.52 4.94 0.51
N PRO A 140 12.39 5.65 1.64
CA PRO A 140 13.39 5.55 2.70
C PRO A 140 13.44 4.16 3.34
N CYS A 141 12.34 3.43 3.41
CA CYS A 141 12.34 2.04 3.88
C CYS A 141 13.12 1.13 2.93
N GLY A 142 12.90 1.28 1.63
CA GLY A 142 13.64 0.53 0.62
C GLY A 142 15.14 0.79 0.69
N ARG A 143 15.53 2.05 0.79
CA ARG A 143 16.94 2.44 0.97
C ARG A 143 17.55 1.82 2.22
N THR A 144 16.84 1.89 3.34
CA THR A 144 17.30 1.32 4.62
C THR A 144 17.51 -0.19 4.52
N MET A 145 16.57 -0.90 3.91
CA MET A 145 16.68 -2.35 3.76
C MET A 145 17.85 -2.77 2.87
N VAL A 146 18.16 -2.00 1.84
CA VAL A 146 19.30 -2.25 0.95
C VAL A 146 20.63 -2.05 1.69
N HIS A 147 20.74 -1.06 2.56
CA HIS A 147 21.98 -0.77 3.29
C HIS A 147 22.24 -1.68 4.50
N TRP A 148 21.18 -2.22 5.12
CA TRP A 148 21.28 -2.94 6.39
C TRP A 148 21.13 -4.45 6.28
N TRP A 149 20.65 -4.98 5.16
CA TRP A 149 20.50 -6.41 4.90
C TRP A 149 21.14 -6.79 3.57
N SER A 150 21.82 -7.95 3.57
CA SER A 150 22.49 -8.46 2.40
C SER A 150 21.48 -8.91 1.33
N GLN A 151 21.94 -9.05 0.10
CA GLN A 151 21.11 -9.47 -1.02
C GLN A 151 20.36 -10.78 -0.77
N LYS A 152 21.01 -11.74 -0.11
CA LYS A 152 20.40 -13.04 0.23
C LYS A 152 19.32 -12.94 1.31
N GLU A 153 19.42 -11.96 2.20
CA GLU A 153 18.48 -11.76 3.32
C GLU A 153 17.28 -10.89 2.94
N ARG A 154 17.41 -10.05 1.92
CA ARG A 154 16.42 -9.01 1.58
C ARG A 154 15.03 -9.57 1.29
N GLY A 155 14.94 -10.68 0.57
CA GLY A 155 13.65 -11.28 0.23
C GLY A 155 12.80 -11.60 1.46
N GLY A 156 13.40 -12.22 2.48
CA GLY A 156 12.72 -12.53 3.74
C GLY A 156 12.35 -11.27 4.53
N ILE A 157 13.28 -10.33 4.64
CA ILE A 157 13.05 -9.07 5.38
C ILE A 157 11.96 -8.22 4.73
N VAL A 158 11.99 -8.07 3.41
CA VAL A 158 10.97 -7.30 2.68
C VAL A 158 9.59 -7.94 2.82
N SER A 159 9.51 -9.27 2.79
CA SER A 159 8.25 -10.00 2.96
C SER A 159 7.62 -9.75 4.32
N VAL A 160 8.41 -9.80 5.39
CA VAL A 160 7.92 -9.51 6.76
C VAL A 160 7.56 -8.02 6.88
N TRP A 161 8.42 -7.13 6.38
CA TRP A 161 8.18 -5.70 6.43
C TRP A 161 6.91 -5.30 5.67
N ASN A 162 6.60 -5.99 4.58
CA ASN A 162 5.41 -5.69 3.78
C ASN A 162 4.09 -5.88 4.57
N CYS A 163 4.10 -6.66 5.64
CA CYS A 163 2.95 -6.79 6.54
C CYS A 163 2.61 -5.48 7.27
N ALA A 164 3.53 -4.51 7.30
CA ALA A 164 3.32 -3.23 7.98
C ALA A 164 2.11 -2.47 7.44
N HIS A 165 1.83 -2.56 6.13
CA HIS A 165 0.68 -1.87 5.54
C HIS A 165 -0.66 -2.43 6.04
N ASN A 166 -0.76 -3.72 6.29
CA ASN A 166 -1.98 -4.31 6.87
C ASN A 166 -2.10 -3.96 8.36
N VAL A 167 -1.00 -4.00 9.09
CA VAL A 167 -0.98 -3.64 10.52
C VAL A 167 -1.42 -2.18 10.69
N GLY A 168 -0.82 -1.25 9.94
CA GLY A 168 -1.19 0.16 10.01
C GLY A 168 -2.56 0.47 9.46
N GLY A 169 -2.98 -0.23 8.39
CA GLY A 169 -4.26 0.00 7.73
C GLY A 169 -5.48 -0.41 8.56
N GLY A 170 -5.33 -1.40 9.42
CA GLY A 170 -6.43 -1.87 10.28
C GLY A 170 -6.63 -1.09 11.58
N ILE A 171 -5.67 -0.30 12.01
CA ILE A 171 -5.71 0.41 13.31
C ILE A 171 -6.60 1.68 13.30
N PRO A 172 -6.71 2.48 12.23
CA PRO A 172 -7.49 3.71 12.26
C PRO A 172 -8.94 3.55 12.76
N PRO A 173 -9.72 2.54 12.36
CA PRO A 173 -11.08 2.39 12.89
C PRO A 173 -11.10 2.13 14.39
N LEU A 174 -10.11 1.44 14.94
CA LEU A 174 -10.02 1.21 16.39
C LEU A 174 -9.67 2.49 17.15
N LEU A 175 -8.77 3.31 16.62
CA LEU A 175 -8.45 4.63 17.16
C LEU A 175 -9.67 5.57 17.09
N PHE A 176 -10.42 5.50 16.00
CA PHE A 176 -11.66 6.26 15.87
C PHE A 176 -12.69 5.84 16.93
N LEU A 177 -12.84 4.54 17.12
CA LEU A 177 -13.74 4.00 18.15
C LEU A 177 -13.35 4.50 19.56
N LEU A 178 -12.06 4.50 19.87
CA LEU A 178 -11.52 5.03 21.11
C LEU A 178 -11.78 6.54 21.25
N GLY A 179 -11.56 7.30 20.20
CA GLY A 179 -11.80 8.74 20.16
C GLY A 179 -13.28 9.09 20.35
N MET A 180 -14.18 8.30 19.76
CA MET A 180 -15.62 8.45 19.97
C MET A 180 -16.02 8.16 21.41
N ALA A 181 -15.42 7.16 22.04
CA ALA A 181 -15.66 6.85 23.45
C ALA A 181 -15.21 7.95 24.40
N TRP A 182 -14.07 8.60 24.08
CA TRP A 182 -13.48 9.65 24.93
C TRP A 182 -14.06 11.04 24.69
N PHE A 183 -14.31 11.42 23.45
CA PHE A 183 -14.62 12.79 23.05
C PHE A 183 -16.03 12.93 22.44
N ASN A 184 -16.67 11.84 22.06
CA ASN A 184 -17.97 11.82 21.37
C ASN A 184 -17.99 12.79 20.16
N ASP A 185 -16.92 12.79 19.38
CA ASP A 185 -16.71 13.65 18.25
C ASP A 185 -16.25 12.83 17.04
N TRP A 186 -16.99 12.91 15.93
CA TRP A 186 -16.63 12.16 14.71
C TRP A 186 -15.33 12.64 14.07
N HIS A 187 -14.88 13.87 14.34
CA HIS A 187 -13.58 14.37 13.87
C HIS A 187 -12.42 13.53 14.43
N ALA A 188 -12.68 12.71 15.45
CA ALA A 188 -11.71 11.75 15.96
C ALA A 188 -11.22 10.76 14.89
N ALA A 189 -12.02 10.50 13.83
CA ALA A 189 -11.58 9.73 12.67
C ALA A 189 -10.36 10.36 11.98
N LEU A 190 -10.21 11.68 12.08
CA LEU A 190 -9.13 12.44 11.46
C LEU A 190 -7.98 12.68 12.44
N TYR A 191 -8.24 13.17 13.64
CA TYR A 191 -7.17 13.55 14.56
C TYR A 191 -6.60 12.40 15.39
N MET A 192 -7.37 11.38 15.73
CA MET A 192 -6.84 10.26 16.53
C MET A 192 -5.76 9.45 15.78
N PRO A 193 -5.98 9.03 14.53
CA PRO A 193 -4.89 8.43 13.75
C PRO A 193 -3.70 9.36 13.54
N ALA A 194 -3.94 10.66 13.40
CA ALA A 194 -2.87 11.64 13.22
C ALA A 194 -1.96 11.74 14.46
N PHE A 195 -2.53 11.75 15.65
CA PHE A 195 -1.73 11.70 16.89
C PHE A 195 -0.93 10.41 17.00
N GLY A 196 -1.53 9.27 16.67
CA GLY A 196 -0.84 7.99 16.61
C GLY A 196 0.33 8.01 15.62
N ALA A 197 0.11 8.61 14.46
CA ALA A 197 1.15 8.75 13.44
C ALA A 197 2.32 9.63 13.92
N ILE A 198 2.05 10.73 14.61
CA ILE A 198 3.10 11.60 15.17
C ILE A 198 3.92 10.86 16.22
N LEU A 199 3.27 10.11 17.12
CA LEU A 199 3.98 9.31 18.12
C LEU A 199 4.89 8.27 17.47
N LEU A 200 4.42 7.58 16.44
CA LEU A 200 5.22 6.62 15.70
C LEU A 200 6.31 7.29 14.85
N ALA A 201 6.11 8.52 14.39
CA ALA A 201 7.16 9.29 13.72
C ALA A 201 8.32 9.60 14.67
N ILE A 202 8.03 10.01 15.90
CA ILE A 202 9.03 10.23 16.94
C ILE A 202 9.75 8.93 17.27
N PHE A 203 9.01 7.83 17.39
CA PHE A 203 9.55 6.49 17.60
C PHE A 203 10.51 6.08 16.47
N ALA A 204 10.09 6.27 15.21
CA ALA A 204 10.93 5.96 14.05
C ALA A 204 12.20 6.81 14.03
N LEU A 205 12.09 8.10 14.37
CA LEU A 205 13.24 9.00 14.45
C LEU A 205 14.27 8.49 15.48
N ALA A 206 13.82 7.97 16.61
CA ALA A 206 14.68 7.40 17.64
C ALA A 206 15.32 6.08 17.22
N MET A 207 14.58 5.23 16.48
CA MET A 207 14.98 3.86 16.16
C MET A 207 15.80 3.74 14.87
N MET A 208 15.55 4.62 13.88
CA MET A 208 16.21 4.53 12.58
C MET A 208 17.63 5.11 12.60
N ARG A 209 18.46 4.60 11.68
CA ARG A 209 19.79 5.13 11.36
C ARG A 209 19.92 5.19 9.83
N ASP A 210 20.82 6.03 9.32
CA ASP A 210 21.02 6.16 7.88
C ASP A 210 21.72 4.89 7.32
N THR A 211 23.03 4.86 7.37
CA THR A 211 23.83 3.76 6.82
C THR A 211 24.66 3.10 7.92
N PRO A 212 25.11 1.86 7.74
CA PRO A 212 26.06 1.26 8.67
C PRO A 212 27.34 2.10 8.85
N GLN A 213 27.84 2.69 7.78
CA GLN A 213 29.03 3.55 7.80
C GLN A 213 28.83 4.80 8.66
N SER A 214 27.63 5.34 8.73
CA SER A 214 27.31 6.48 9.61
C SER A 214 27.35 6.12 11.10
N CYS A 215 27.33 4.83 11.42
CA CYS A 215 27.40 4.30 12.77
C CYS A 215 28.79 3.70 13.10
N GLY A 216 29.76 3.86 12.22
CA GLY A 216 31.10 3.28 12.38
C GLY A 216 31.17 1.79 12.06
N LEU A 217 30.21 1.26 11.31
CA LEU A 217 30.12 -0.13 10.90
C LEU A 217 30.57 -0.31 9.44
N PRO A 218 31.08 -1.51 9.05
CA PRO A 218 31.37 -1.79 7.66
C PRO A 218 30.10 -1.87 6.82
N PRO A 219 30.19 -1.70 5.47
CA PRO A 219 29.08 -1.97 4.59
C PRO A 219 28.53 -3.39 4.77
N ILE A 220 27.25 -3.60 4.50
CA ILE A 220 26.61 -4.92 4.68
C ILE A 220 27.23 -5.98 3.79
N GLU A 221 27.70 -5.62 2.61
CA GLU A 221 28.38 -6.50 1.68
C GLU A 221 29.66 -7.09 2.30
N GLU A 222 30.45 -6.26 2.98
CA GLU A 222 31.66 -6.69 3.70
C GLU A 222 31.31 -7.50 4.95
N TYR A 223 30.32 -7.05 5.73
CA TYR A 223 29.92 -7.72 6.98
C TYR A 223 29.40 -9.14 6.75
N LYS A 224 28.61 -9.34 5.70
CA LYS A 224 28.02 -10.65 5.33
C LYS A 224 28.82 -11.39 4.25
N ASN A 225 29.86 -10.78 3.71
CA ASN A 225 30.63 -11.31 2.58
C ASN A 225 29.71 -11.74 1.43
N ASP A 226 28.76 -10.89 1.09
CA ASP A 226 27.75 -11.12 0.05
C ASP A 226 27.77 -9.91 -0.89
N TYR A 227 28.54 -10.05 -1.97
CA TYR A 227 28.65 -9.02 -2.99
C TYR A 227 27.71 -9.34 -4.16
N PRO A 228 27.02 -8.32 -4.73
CA PRO A 228 26.21 -8.52 -5.92
C PRO A 228 27.06 -9.04 -7.08
N ASP A 229 26.53 -9.97 -7.86
CA ASP A 229 27.20 -10.52 -9.04
C ASP A 229 27.53 -9.42 -10.10
N ASP A 230 26.83 -8.29 -10.05
CA ASP A 230 26.96 -7.15 -10.94
C ASP A 230 28.00 -6.13 -10.48
N TYR A 231 28.90 -6.47 -9.58
CA TYR A 231 29.95 -5.58 -9.09
C TYR A 231 31.07 -5.38 -10.11
N SER A 232 30.83 -5.64 -11.38
CA SER A 232 31.77 -5.32 -12.45
C SER A 232 31.43 -3.96 -13.06
N GLU A 233 32.42 -3.10 -13.14
CA GLU A 233 32.35 -1.73 -13.71
C GLU A 233 31.84 -1.68 -15.16
N LYS A 234 31.61 -2.82 -15.82
CA LYS A 234 31.21 -2.94 -17.22
C LYS A 234 29.70 -3.03 -17.47
N HIS A 235 28.87 -3.14 -16.44
CA HIS A 235 27.42 -3.33 -16.61
C HIS A 235 26.59 -2.07 -16.40
N GLU A 236 27.23 -0.95 -16.14
CA GLU A 236 26.57 0.34 -15.95
C GLU A 236 26.59 1.19 -17.22
N GLU A 237 26.12 0.65 -18.32
CA GLU A 237 25.40 1.54 -19.23
C GLU A 237 24.06 1.81 -18.53
N GLU A 238 24.04 2.86 -17.72
CA GLU A 238 22.82 3.36 -17.13
C GLU A 238 21.87 3.77 -18.25
N LEU A 239 20.92 2.89 -18.54
CA LEU A 239 19.82 3.22 -19.43
C LEU A 239 19.02 4.33 -18.76
N THR A 240 18.70 5.37 -19.51
CA THR A 240 17.81 6.41 -19.02
C THR A 240 16.42 5.81 -18.74
N ALA A 241 15.65 6.43 -17.85
CA ALA A 241 14.28 6.00 -17.56
C ALA A 241 13.44 5.88 -18.84
N LYS A 242 13.65 6.79 -19.81
CA LYS A 242 13.00 6.74 -21.13
C LYS A 242 13.39 5.51 -21.93
N GLN A 243 14.67 5.13 -21.94
CA GLN A 243 15.15 3.94 -22.65
C GLN A 243 14.60 2.66 -22.04
N ILE A 244 14.59 2.55 -20.71
CA ILE A 244 13.99 1.41 -19.99
C ILE A 244 12.53 1.28 -20.37
N PHE A 245 11.78 2.37 -20.32
CA PHE A 245 10.36 2.37 -20.64
C PHE A 245 10.11 1.95 -22.09
N MET A 246 10.82 2.55 -23.03
CA MET A 246 10.62 2.30 -24.46
C MET A 246 11.07 0.90 -24.90
N GLN A 247 12.10 0.34 -24.27
CA GLN A 247 12.65 -0.97 -24.66
C GLN A 247 12.01 -2.14 -23.94
N TYR A 248 11.65 -2.00 -22.66
CA TYR A 248 11.26 -3.12 -21.80
C TYR A 248 9.80 -3.07 -21.33
N ILE A 249 9.23 -1.89 -21.18
CA ILE A 249 7.86 -1.72 -20.67
C ILE A 249 6.85 -1.65 -21.79
N LEU A 250 7.03 -0.72 -22.72
CA LEU A 250 6.09 -0.45 -23.80
C LEU A 250 5.84 -1.67 -24.71
N PRO A 251 6.87 -2.48 -25.12
CA PRO A 251 6.65 -3.65 -25.96
C PRO A 251 6.11 -4.87 -25.23
N ASN A 252 6.09 -4.88 -23.90
CA ASN A 252 5.75 -6.07 -23.11
C ASN A 252 4.22 -6.19 -22.94
N LYS A 253 3.59 -7.00 -23.78
CA LYS A 253 2.13 -7.18 -23.78
C LYS A 253 1.60 -7.75 -22.47
N LEU A 254 2.26 -8.74 -21.88
CA LEU A 254 1.82 -9.34 -20.62
C LEU A 254 1.85 -8.33 -19.50
N LEU A 255 2.86 -7.46 -19.47
CA LEU A 255 2.96 -6.39 -18.48
C LEU A 255 1.79 -5.41 -18.58
N TRP A 256 1.36 -5.05 -19.79
CA TRP A 256 0.18 -4.22 -20.00
C TRP A 256 -1.09 -4.90 -19.49
N TYR A 257 -1.27 -6.20 -19.76
CA TYR A 257 -2.42 -6.94 -19.28
C TYR A 257 -2.50 -6.97 -17.75
N ILE A 258 -1.39 -7.23 -17.07
CA ILE A 258 -1.38 -7.22 -15.60
C ILE A 258 -1.53 -5.82 -15.01
N ALA A 259 -1.03 -4.79 -15.68
CA ALA A 259 -1.23 -3.41 -15.26
C ALA A 259 -2.70 -3.01 -15.33
N ILE A 260 -3.38 -3.35 -16.43
CA ILE A 260 -4.82 -3.09 -16.57
C ILE A 260 -5.62 -3.95 -15.59
N ALA A 261 -5.25 -5.21 -15.39
CA ALA A 261 -5.86 -6.06 -14.37
C ALA A 261 -5.73 -5.45 -12.97
N ASN A 262 -4.61 -4.81 -12.68
CA ASN A 262 -4.37 -4.16 -11.39
C ASN A 262 -5.32 -2.99 -11.11
N VAL A 263 -5.79 -2.30 -12.16
CA VAL A 263 -6.85 -1.29 -12.02
C VAL A 263 -8.09 -1.91 -11.35
N PHE A 264 -8.51 -3.06 -11.84
CA PHE A 264 -9.73 -3.72 -11.37
C PHE A 264 -9.55 -4.43 -10.03
N VAL A 265 -8.37 -4.97 -9.77
CA VAL A 265 -8.02 -5.53 -8.46
C VAL A 265 -8.05 -4.44 -7.39
N TYR A 266 -7.47 -3.28 -7.66
CA TYR A 266 -7.48 -2.15 -6.73
C TYR A 266 -8.87 -1.53 -6.59
N LEU A 267 -9.65 -1.51 -7.67
CA LEU A 267 -11.05 -1.08 -7.63
C LEU A 267 -11.83 -1.91 -6.60
N LEU A 268 -11.70 -3.23 -6.62
CA LEU A 268 -12.38 -4.09 -5.67
C LEU A 268 -11.83 -3.92 -4.25
N ARG A 269 -10.50 -3.93 -4.10
CA ARG A 269 -9.84 -3.79 -2.80
C ARG A 269 -10.29 -2.52 -2.07
N TYR A 270 -10.13 -1.39 -2.70
CA TYR A 270 -10.44 -0.10 -2.09
C TYR A 270 -11.93 0.23 -2.16
N GLY A 271 -12.64 -0.25 -3.17
CA GLY A 271 -14.09 -0.07 -3.25
C GLY A 271 -14.82 -0.68 -2.05
N ILE A 272 -14.49 -1.89 -1.69
CA ILE A 272 -15.05 -2.54 -0.50
C ILE A 272 -14.59 -1.83 0.78
N LEU A 273 -13.29 -1.57 0.91
CA LEU A 273 -12.72 -1.03 2.14
C LEU A 273 -13.16 0.40 2.41
N ASP A 274 -13.01 1.29 1.44
CA ASP A 274 -13.29 2.72 1.61
C ASP A 274 -14.79 2.99 1.83
N TRP A 275 -15.64 2.18 1.21
CA TRP A 275 -17.10 2.33 1.34
C TRP A 275 -17.72 1.47 2.44
N SER A 276 -16.95 0.59 3.09
CA SER A 276 -17.47 -0.26 4.16
C SER A 276 -18.03 0.54 5.34
N PRO A 277 -17.41 1.62 5.83
CA PRO A 277 -18.00 2.40 6.91
C PRO A 277 -19.37 2.98 6.55
N THR A 278 -19.49 3.51 5.35
CA THR A 278 -20.73 4.10 4.85
C THR A 278 -21.79 3.04 4.56
N TYR A 279 -21.43 2.00 3.82
CA TYR A 279 -22.35 0.93 3.42
C TYR A 279 -22.91 0.16 4.62
N LEU A 280 -22.05 -0.23 5.55
CA LEU A 280 -22.47 -0.98 6.74
C LEU A 280 -23.36 -0.13 7.65
N LYS A 281 -23.13 1.18 7.73
CA LYS A 281 -23.99 2.08 8.50
C LYS A 281 -25.32 2.31 7.81
N GLU A 282 -25.35 2.67 6.53
CA GLU A 282 -26.57 3.07 5.82
C GLU A 282 -27.47 1.89 5.47
N VAL A 283 -26.92 0.79 4.98
CA VAL A 283 -27.68 -0.33 4.42
C VAL A 283 -27.84 -1.45 5.43
N LYS A 284 -26.79 -1.78 6.18
CA LYS A 284 -26.78 -2.90 7.13
C LYS A 284 -27.07 -2.48 8.56
N HIS A 285 -27.15 -1.17 8.82
CA HIS A 285 -27.44 -0.60 10.14
C HIS A 285 -26.48 -1.05 11.23
N PHE A 286 -25.21 -1.23 10.89
CA PHE A 286 -24.18 -1.59 11.85
C PHE A 286 -23.93 -0.47 12.84
N ALA A 287 -23.76 -0.82 14.11
CA ALA A 287 -23.21 0.07 15.11
C ALA A 287 -21.73 0.36 14.78
N LEU A 288 -21.21 1.49 15.26
CA LEU A 288 -19.84 1.92 14.97
C LEU A 288 -18.80 0.88 15.39
N ASP A 289 -18.99 0.22 16.53
CA ASP A 289 -18.07 -0.82 17.01
C ASP A 289 -17.99 -2.00 16.04
N LYS A 290 -19.11 -2.49 15.54
CA LYS A 290 -19.15 -3.60 14.58
C LYS A 290 -18.52 -3.24 13.23
N SER A 291 -18.82 -2.06 12.69
CA SER A 291 -18.23 -1.61 11.43
C SER A 291 -16.72 -1.38 11.56
N SER A 292 -16.27 -0.86 12.69
CA SER A 292 -14.84 -0.66 12.98
C SER A 292 -14.09 -1.99 13.05
N TRP A 293 -14.66 -2.99 13.73
CA TRP A 293 -14.07 -4.33 13.77
C TRP A 293 -14.09 -5.03 12.41
N ALA A 294 -15.12 -4.81 11.58
CA ALA A 294 -15.17 -5.35 10.23
C ALA A 294 -14.03 -4.79 9.38
N TYR A 295 -13.78 -3.50 9.44
CA TYR A 295 -12.67 -2.85 8.74
C TYR A 295 -11.31 -3.37 9.21
N PHE A 296 -11.12 -3.46 10.52
CA PHE A 296 -9.90 -4.00 11.12
C PHE A 296 -9.64 -5.45 10.65
N LEU A 297 -10.65 -6.29 10.73
CA LEU A 297 -10.52 -7.72 10.36
C LEU A 297 -10.30 -7.90 8.87
N TYR A 298 -10.88 -7.05 8.03
CA TYR A 298 -10.59 -7.04 6.57
C TYR A 298 -9.09 -6.86 6.31
N GLU A 299 -8.49 -5.86 6.92
CA GLU A 299 -7.07 -5.56 6.76
C GLU A 299 -6.18 -6.67 7.34
N TYR A 300 -6.45 -7.11 8.57
CA TYR A 300 -5.60 -8.10 9.24
C TYR A 300 -5.75 -9.49 8.65
N ALA A 301 -6.90 -9.86 8.12
CA ALA A 301 -7.07 -11.11 7.39
C ALA A 301 -6.21 -11.18 6.13
N GLY A 302 -5.85 -10.05 5.56
CA GLY A 302 -4.95 -9.96 4.41
C GLY A 302 -3.54 -10.47 4.69
N ILE A 303 -3.08 -10.49 5.94
CA ILE A 303 -1.75 -10.99 6.31
C ILE A 303 -1.65 -12.49 6.05
N PRO A 304 -2.45 -13.36 6.70
CA PRO A 304 -2.41 -14.79 6.39
C PRO A 304 -2.85 -15.11 4.96
N GLY A 305 -3.76 -14.33 4.40
CA GLY A 305 -4.22 -14.50 3.02
C GLY A 305 -3.11 -14.29 1.99
N THR A 306 -2.29 -13.26 2.17
CA THR A 306 -1.13 -13.01 1.31
C THR A 306 -0.09 -14.12 1.42
N LEU A 307 0.19 -14.58 2.63
CA LEU A 307 1.13 -15.67 2.87
C LEU A 307 0.64 -16.97 2.20
N LEU A 308 -0.62 -17.32 2.35
CA LEU A 308 -1.22 -18.49 1.70
C LEU A 308 -1.17 -18.36 0.18
N CYS A 309 -1.49 -17.19 -0.36
CA CYS A 309 -1.46 -16.94 -1.80
C CYS A 309 -0.05 -17.13 -2.38
N GLY A 310 0.96 -16.58 -1.71
CA GLY A 310 2.36 -16.75 -2.12
C GLY A 310 2.78 -18.21 -2.10
N TRP A 311 2.45 -18.92 -1.04
CA TRP A 311 2.73 -20.36 -0.93
C TRP A 311 2.04 -21.16 -2.03
N MET A 312 0.76 -20.92 -2.26
CA MET A 312 0.01 -21.60 -3.33
C MET A 312 0.56 -21.29 -4.71
N SER A 313 0.95 -20.05 -4.95
CA SER A 313 1.56 -19.66 -6.23
C SER A 313 2.83 -20.44 -6.54
N ASP A 314 3.66 -20.66 -5.54
CA ASP A 314 4.93 -21.37 -5.71
C ASP A 314 4.75 -22.89 -5.74
N LYS A 315 3.92 -23.46 -4.87
CA LYS A 315 3.81 -24.91 -4.65
C LYS A 315 2.65 -25.57 -5.40
N VAL A 316 1.47 -24.97 -5.36
CA VAL A 316 0.26 -25.56 -5.98
C VAL A 316 0.22 -25.22 -7.48
N PHE A 317 0.46 -23.97 -7.83
CA PHE A 317 0.41 -23.49 -9.22
C PHE A 317 1.79 -23.48 -9.90
N LYS A 318 2.82 -23.97 -9.23
CA LYS A 318 4.19 -24.14 -9.76
C LYS A 318 4.77 -22.88 -10.40
N GLY A 319 4.58 -21.74 -9.75
CA GLY A 319 5.09 -20.45 -10.20
C GLY A 319 4.23 -19.73 -11.25
N ASN A 320 3.08 -20.26 -11.63
CA ASN A 320 2.16 -19.59 -12.53
C ASN A 320 1.35 -18.54 -11.77
N ARG A 321 1.84 -17.28 -11.80
CA ARG A 321 1.23 -16.15 -11.09
C ARG A 321 -0.16 -15.82 -11.63
N GLY A 322 -0.35 -15.92 -12.93
CA GLY A 322 -1.64 -15.69 -13.57
C GLY A 322 -2.70 -16.70 -13.10
N ALA A 323 -2.37 -17.98 -13.04
CA ALA A 323 -3.29 -19.01 -12.56
C ALA A 323 -3.71 -18.80 -11.11
N THR A 324 -2.75 -18.48 -10.25
CA THR A 324 -3.01 -18.17 -8.83
C THR A 324 -3.92 -16.94 -8.71
N GLY A 325 -3.64 -15.90 -9.47
CA GLY A 325 -4.48 -14.69 -9.53
C GLY A 325 -5.90 -14.98 -9.96
N VAL A 326 -6.10 -15.81 -10.98
CA VAL A 326 -7.43 -16.24 -11.44
C VAL A 326 -8.19 -16.95 -10.32
N PHE A 327 -7.53 -17.88 -9.63
CA PHE A 327 -8.14 -18.62 -8.53
C PHE A 327 -8.61 -17.70 -7.40
N PHE A 328 -7.72 -16.84 -6.90
CA PHE A 328 -8.05 -15.92 -5.80
C PHE A 328 -9.07 -14.87 -6.21
N MET A 329 -8.96 -14.29 -7.41
CA MET A 329 -9.92 -13.29 -7.88
C MET A 329 -11.30 -13.88 -8.12
N THR A 330 -11.40 -15.13 -8.58
CA THR A 330 -12.68 -15.82 -8.73
C THR A 330 -13.35 -16.01 -7.36
N LEU A 331 -12.58 -16.47 -6.37
CA LEU A 331 -13.11 -16.66 -5.01
C LEU A 331 -13.54 -15.33 -4.38
N VAL A 332 -12.76 -14.26 -4.53
CA VAL A 332 -13.12 -12.97 -3.97
C VAL A 332 -14.33 -12.35 -4.68
N THR A 333 -14.49 -12.60 -5.96
CA THR A 333 -15.69 -12.18 -6.70
C THR A 333 -16.94 -12.87 -6.15
N ILE A 334 -16.88 -14.17 -5.91
CA ILE A 334 -17.98 -14.93 -5.29
C ILE A 334 -18.28 -14.38 -3.89
N ALA A 335 -17.26 -14.14 -3.08
CA ALA A 335 -17.43 -13.58 -1.74
C ALA A 335 -18.08 -12.18 -1.77
N THR A 336 -17.72 -11.36 -2.76
CA THR A 336 -18.31 -10.03 -2.95
C THR A 336 -19.78 -10.13 -3.37
N ILE A 337 -20.13 -11.08 -4.20
CA ILE A 337 -21.53 -11.33 -4.59
C ILE A 337 -22.35 -11.77 -3.37
N VAL A 338 -21.83 -12.65 -2.55
CA VAL A 338 -22.50 -13.07 -1.29
C VAL A 338 -22.70 -11.88 -0.37
N TYR A 339 -21.67 -11.03 -0.22
CA TYR A 339 -21.73 -9.81 0.59
C TYR A 339 -22.83 -8.86 0.10
N TRP A 340 -22.89 -8.64 -1.21
CA TRP A 340 -23.92 -7.80 -1.85
C TRP A 340 -25.33 -8.34 -1.66
N LEU A 341 -25.54 -9.64 -1.86
CA LEU A 341 -26.85 -10.27 -1.85
C LEU A 341 -27.35 -10.62 -0.44
N ASN A 342 -26.50 -10.52 0.56
CA ASN A 342 -26.94 -10.77 1.96
C ASN A 342 -27.94 -9.72 2.40
N PRO A 343 -29.18 -10.10 2.80
CA PRO A 343 -30.16 -9.12 3.25
C PRO A 343 -29.76 -8.50 4.60
N PRO A 344 -30.20 -7.26 4.90
CA PRO A 344 -30.01 -6.66 6.22
C PRO A 344 -30.61 -7.55 7.31
N GLY A 345 -29.96 -7.56 8.48
CA GLY A 345 -30.40 -8.38 9.63
C GLY A 345 -29.56 -9.63 9.87
N ASN A 346 -28.58 -9.91 9.02
CA ASN A 346 -27.62 -11.00 9.19
C ASN A 346 -26.18 -10.46 9.36
N PRO A 347 -25.86 -9.76 10.47
CA PRO A 347 -24.56 -9.11 10.63
C PRO A 347 -23.39 -10.11 10.66
N GLY A 348 -23.61 -11.34 11.08
CA GLY A 348 -22.59 -12.38 11.08
C GLY A 348 -22.13 -12.76 9.69
N VAL A 349 -23.02 -12.78 8.70
CA VAL A 349 -22.68 -13.04 7.29
C VAL A 349 -21.89 -11.86 6.72
N ASP A 350 -22.27 -10.63 7.02
CA ASP A 350 -21.55 -9.44 6.56
C ASP A 350 -20.13 -9.40 7.14
N MET A 351 -19.96 -9.70 8.42
CA MET A 351 -18.64 -9.80 9.05
C MET A 351 -17.78 -10.90 8.43
N ALA A 352 -18.37 -12.06 8.22
CA ALA A 352 -17.67 -13.19 7.57
C ALA A 352 -17.23 -12.83 6.13
N CYS A 353 -18.09 -12.16 5.38
CA CYS A 353 -17.78 -11.70 4.02
C CYS A 353 -16.64 -10.69 4.02
N MET A 354 -16.63 -9.72 4.94
CA MET A 354 -15.54 -8.75 5.07
C MET A 354 -14.21 -9.44 5.35
N ILE A 355 -14.19 -10.40 6.27
CA ILE A 355 -12.99 -11.17 6.59
C ILE A 355 -12.50 -11.99 5.39
N VAL A 356 -13.40 -12.68 4.71
CA VAL A 356 -13.07 -13.52 3.55
C VAL A 356 -12.58 -12.68 2.37
N ILE A 357 -13.22 -11.57 2.09
CA ILE A 357 -12.80 -10.65 1.03
C ILE A 357 -11.40 -10.11 1.34
N GLY A 358 -11.15 -9.65 2.57
CA GLY A 358 -9.84 -9.18 2.99
C GLY A 358 -8.76 -10.25 2.91
N PHE A 359 -9.08 -11.47 3.33
CA PHE A 359 -8.18 -12.62 3.22
C PHE A 359 -7.79 -12.92 1.77
N LEU A 360 -8.73 -12.84 0.84
CA LEU A 360 -8.54 -13.24 -0.55
C LEU A 360 -7.97 -12.14 -1.46
N ILE A 361 -8.25 -10.87 -1.18
CA ILE A 361 -7.90 -9.78 -2.11
C ILE A 361 -6.42 -9.37 -2.06
N TYR A 362 -5.79 -9.44 -0.91
CA TYR A 362 -4.39 -9.00 -0.76
C TYR A 362 -3.39 -9.89 -1.47
N GLY A 363 -3.74 -11.15 -1.70
CA GLY A 363 -2.94 -12.08 -2.51
C GLY A 363 -2.76 -11.59 -3.94
N PRO A 364 -3.82 -11.38 -4.70
CA PRO A 364 -3.74 -10.81 -6.05
C PRO A 364 -3.01 -9.47 -6.12
N VAL A 365 -3.20 -8.60 -5.14
CA VAL A 365 -2.46 -7.33 -5.04
C VAL A 365 -0.94 -7.58 -5.00
N MET A 366 -0.50 -8.49 -4.16
CA MET A 366 0.92 -8.87 -4.06
C MET A 366 1.41 -9.56 -5.32
N LEU A 367 0.63 -10.49 -5.87
CA LEU A 367 1.02 -11.27 -7.06
C LEU A 367 1.25 -10.41 -8.29
N ILE A 368 0.46 -9.38 -8.51
CA ILE A 368 0.63 -8.48 -9.66
C ILE A 368 1.96 -7.75 -9.57
N GLY A 369 2.31 -7.24 -8.40
CA GLY A 369 3.61 -6.62 -8.17
C GLY A 369 4.77 -7.58 -8.39
N LEU A 370 4.68 -8.78 -7.85
CA LEU A 370 5.70 -9.83 -8.03
C LEU A 370 5.82 -10.25 -9.49
N HIS A 371 4.70 -10.45 -10.17
CA HIS A 371 4.68 -10.83 -11.58
C HIS A 371 5.30 -9.77 -12.48
N ALA A 372 5.04 -8.49 -12.19
CA ALA A 372 5.68 -7.39 -12.91
C ALA A 372 7.21 -7.43 -12.80
N LEU A 373 7.72 -7.74 -11.60
CA LEU A 373 9.16 -7.90 -11.39
C LEU A 373 9.74 -9.07 -12.22
N GLU A 374 8.99 -10.16 -12.35
CA GLU A 374 9.43 -11.36 -13.09
C GLU A 374 9.32 -11.21 -14.61
N LEU A 375 8.41 -10.37 -15.11
CA LEU A 375 8.21 -10.14 -16.54
C LEU A 375 9.22 -9.19 -17.19
N ALA A 376 9.98 -8.48 -16.38
CA ALA A 376 10.98 -7.52 -16.85
C ALA A 376 12.38 -7.99 -16.46
N PRO A 377 13.41 -7.61 -17.26
CA PRO A 377 14.80 -7.81 -16.86
C PRO A 377 15.09 -7.08 -15.55
N LYS A 378 16.11 -7.52 -14.80
CA LYS A 378 16.49 -6.88 -13.52
C LYS A 378 16.64 -5.37 -13.63
N LYS A 379 17.18 -4.86 -14.74
CA LYS A 379 17.34 -3.41 -15.00
C LYS A 379 16.02 -2.65 -15.05
N ALA A 380 14.94 -3.30 -15.46
CA ALA A 380 13.61 -2.71 -15.63
C ALA A 380 12.60 -3.16 -14.57
N ALA A 381 12.99 -4.02 -13.64
CA ALA A 381 12.07 -4.62 -12.66
C ALA A 381 11.35 -3.57 -11.80
N GLY A 382 12.08 -2.59 -11.28
CA GLY A 382 11.51 -1.50 -10.48
C GLY A 382 10.56 -0.63 -11.29
N THR A 383 10.88 -0.33 -12.54
CA THR A 383 10.02 0.43 -13.45
C THR A 383 8.76 -0.35 -13.80
N ALA A 384 8.86 -1.65 -14.03
CA ALA A 384 7.71 -2.53 -14.30
C ALA A 384 6.75 -2.58 -13.10
N ALA A 385 7.27 -2.77 -11.90
CA ALA A 385 6.48 -2.74 -10.68
C ALA A 385 5.82 -1.38 -10.45
N GLY A 386 6.55 -0.30 -10.66
CA GLY A 386 6.04 1.07 -10.58
C GLY A 386 4.94 1.35 -11.60
N PHE A 387 5.07 0.83 -12.81
CA PHE A 387 4.09 0.94 -13.88
C PHE A 387 2.75 0.28 -13.49
N THR A 388 2.78 -0.94 -12.99
CA THR A 388 1.57 -1.62 -12.50
C THR A 388 0.96 -0.91 -11.29
N GLY A 389 1.79 -0.43 -10.38
CA GLY A 389 1.35 0.35 -9.22
C GLY A 389 0.67 1.66 -9.60
N LEU A 390 1.22 2.35 -10.61
CA LEU A 390 0.63 3.59 -11.14
C LEU A 390 -0.79 3.34 -11.68
N PHE A 391 -0.98 2.28 -12.46
CA PHE A 391 -2.31 1.87 -12.94
C PHE A 391 -3.24 1.56 -11.78
N GLY A 392 -2.77 0.83 -10.76
CA GLY A 392 -3.56 0.51 -9.58
C GLY A 392 -4.06 1.74 -8.84
N TYR A 393 -3.19 2.71 -8.60
CA TYR A 393 -3.56 3.93 -7.86
C TYR A 393 -4.32 4.94 -8.70
N LEU A 394 -3.82 5.33 -9.88
CA LEU A 394 -4.47 6.34 -10.70
C LEU A 394 -5.75 5.82 -11.39
N GLY A 395 -5.79 4.55 -11.73
CA GLY A 395 -6.98 3.92 -12.29
C GLY A 395 -7.89 3.34 -11.22
N GLY A 396 -7.38 2.33 -10.48
CA GLY A 396 -8.17 1.50 -9.57
C GLY A 396 -8.64 2.22 -8.32
N SER A 397 -7.73 2.83 -7.57
CA SER A 397 -8.07 3.50 -6.31
C SER A 397 -8.93 4.75 -6.53
N VAL A 398 -8.65 5.52 -7.59
CA VAL A 398 -9.48 6.67 -7.96
C VAL A 398 -10.88 6.21 -8.37
N ALA A 399 -11.01 5.16 -9.17
CA ALA A 399 -12.29 4.58 -9.55
C ALA A 399 -13.07 4.05 -8.35
N ALA A 400 -12.38 3.40 -7.41
CA ALA A 400 -12.99 2.90 -6.17
C ALA A 400 -13.60 4.02 -5.34
N SER A 401 -12.95 5.16 -5.25
CA SER A 401 -13.44 6.31 -4.48
C SER A 401 -14.50 7.09 -5.26
N ALA A 402 -14.13 7.65 -6.41
CA ALA A 402 -14.95 8.61 -7.14
C ALA A 402 -16.03 7.93 -7.99
N ILE A 403 -15.66 6.95 -8.80
CA ILE A 403 -16.62 6.32 -9.73
C ILE A 403 -17.65 5.51 -8.97
N VAL A 404 -17.25 4.71 -8.02
CA VAL A 404 -18.19 3.96 -7.17
C VAL A 404 -19.09 4.92 -6.39
N GLY A 405 -18.54 5.99 -5.83
CA GLY A 405 -19.31 6.99 -5.10
C GLY A 405 -20.40 7.65 -5.95
N TYR A 406 -20.06 8.12 -7.15
CA TYR A 406 -21.04 8.72 -8.07
C TYR A 406 -22.05 7.69 -8.58
N THR A 407 -21.62 6.46 -8.84
CA THR A 407 -22.52 5.38 -9.24
C THR A 407 -23.54 5.09 -8.15
N VAL A 408 -23.14 5.10 -6.89
CA VAL A 408 -24.07 4.93 -5.74
C VAL A 408 -25.05 6.11 -5.67
N ASP A 409 -24.60 7.34 -5.91
CA ASP A 409 -25.48 8.51 -5.91
C ASP A 409 -26.57 8.42 -6.99
N PHE A 410 -26.23 7.94 -8.21
CA PHE A 410 -27.16 7.89 -9.34
C PHE A 410 -27.99 6.60 -9.40
N PHE A 411 -27.43 5.47 -9.01
CA PHE A 411 -28.04 4.14 -9.21
C PHE A 411 -28.19 3.35 -7.90
N GLY A 412 -27.83 3.93 -6.77
CA GLY A 412 -27.87 3.24 -5.47
C GLY A 412 -26.69 2.26 -5.29
N TRP A 413 -26.68 1.59 -4.15
CA TRP A 413 -25.62 0.64 -3.80
C TRP A 413 -25.52 -0.54 -4.76
N ASP A 414 -26.64 -0.98 -5.35
CA ASP A 414 -26.63 -2.04 -6.36
C ASP A 414 -25.77 -1.65 -7.57
N GLY A 415 -25.85 -0.40 -8.01
CA GLY A 415 -24.98 0.12 -9.06
C GLY A 415 -23.50 0.12 -8.68
N GLY A 416 -23.18 0.52 -7.44
CA GLY A 416 -21.83 0.48 -6.92
C GLY A 416 -21.25 -0.94 -6.89
N PHE A 417 -22.02 -1.90 -6.42
CA PHE A 417 -21.62 -3.32 -6.43
C PHE A 417 -21.47 -3.87 -7.86
N MET A 418 -22.33 -3.50 -8.78
CA MET A 418 -22.21 -3.91 -10.18
C MET A 418 -20.89 -3.42 -10.79
N VAL A 419 -20.47 -2.19 -10.51
CA VAL A 419 -19.18 -1.65 -10.95
C VAL A 419 -18.04 -2.47 -10.38
N MET A 420 -18.04 -2.73 -9.07
CA MET A 420 -16.99 -3.50 -8.42
C MET A 420 -16.92 -4.95 -8.90
N ILE A 421 -18.05 -5.60 -9.00
CA ILE A 421 -18.14 -7.02 -9.44
C ILE A 421 -17.79 -7.12 -10.93
N GLY A 422 -18.29 -6.20 -11.76
CA GLY A 422 -17.94 -6.14 -13.17
C GLY A 422 -16.44 -5.94 -13.38
N GLY A 423 -15.83 -5.04 -12.62
CA GLY A 423 -14.39 -4.84 -12.61
C GLY A 423 -13.63 -6.10 -12.18
N SER A 424 -14.11 -6.77 -11.15
CA SER A 424 -13.50 -8.04 -10.67
C SER A 424 -13.56 -9.13 -11.74
N VAL A 425 -14.67 -9.26 -12.45
CA VAL A 425 -14.80 -10.21 -13.58
C VAL A 425 -13.81 -9.85 -14.70
N LEU A 426 -13.68 -8.57 -15.04
CA LEU A 426 -12.68 -8.11 -16.02
C LEU A 426 -11.26 -8.44 -15.58
N ALA A 427 -10.94 -8.30 -14.30
CA ALA A 427 -9.64 -8.70 -13.75
C ALA A 427 -9.41 -10.20 -13.94
N VAL A 428 -10.40 -11.04 -13.67
CA VAL A 428 -10.33 -12.49 -13.90
C VAL A 428 -10.05 -12.80 -15.37
N LEU A 429 -10.78 -12.17 -16.29
CA LEU A 429 -10.57 -12.37 -17.72
C LEU A 429 -9.18 -11.97 -18.19
N LEU A 430 -8.68 -10.83 -17.73
CA LEU A 430 -7.32 -10.36 -18.05
C LEU A 430 -6.26 -11.31 -17.48
N LEU A 431 -6.44 -11.80 -16.26
CA LEU A 431 -5.53 -12.76 -15.65
C LEU A 431 -5.58 -14.13 -16.34
N ILE A 432 -6.70 -14.54 -16.88
CA ILE A 432 -6.80 -15.75 -17.74
C ILE A 432 -5.94 -15.58 -18.99
N ILE A 433 -6.00 -14.41 -19.64
CA ILE A 433 -5.15 -14.11 -20.80
C ILE A 433 -3.67 -14.19 -20.40
N VAL A 434 -3.29 -13.62 -19.27
CA VAL A 434 -1.92 -13.68 -18.74
C VAL A 434 -1.51 -15.13 -18.45
N MET A 435 -2.37 -15.92 -17.81
CA MET A 435 -2.12 -17.32 -17.50
C MET A 435 -1.84 -18.14 -18.76
N LEU A 436 -2.64 -17.95 -19.80
CA LEU A 436 -2.45 -18.63 -21.08
C LEU A 436 -1.20 -18.14 -21.81
N GLY A 437 -0.88 -16.86 -21.73
CA GLY A 437 0.33 -16.29 -22.31
C GLY A 437 1.59 -16.87 -21.68
N GLU A 438 1.62 -17.05 -20.35
CA GLU A 438 2.74 -17.69 -19.64
C GLU A 438 2.89 -19.16 -20.02
N ARG A 439 1.81 -19.90 -20.13
CA ARG A 439 1.86 -21.31 -20.54
C ARG A 439 2.46 -21.46 -21.94
N ARG A 440 2.09 -20.60 -22.86
CA ARG A 440 2.69 -20.59 -24.22
C ARG A 440 4.19 -20.30 -24.20
N HIS A 441 4.60 -19.34 -23.38
CA HIS A 441 6.01 -18.98 -23.23
C HIS A 441 6.84 -20.12 -22.66
N HIS A 442 6.35 -20.82 -21.64
CA HIS A 442 7.00 -22.00 -21.06
C HIS A 442 7.09 -23.17 -22.05
N GLN A 443 6.07 -23.39 -22.87
CA GLN A 443 6.09 -24.42 -23.90
C GLN A 443 7.11 -24.11 -24.98
N GLN A 444 7.25 -22.87 -25.40
CA GLN A 444 8.26 -22.44 -26.37
C GLN A 444 9.68 -22.62 -25.85
N LEU A 445 9.92 -22.35 -24.56
CA LEU A 445 11.23 -22.54 -23.93
C LEU A 445 11.60 -24.01 -23.80
N LYS A 446 10.63 -24.94 -23.66
CA LYS A 446 10.88 -26.37 -23.60
C LYS A 446 11.15 -27.00 -24.96
N GLN A 447 10.73 -26.35 -26.06
CA GLN A 447 10.93 -26.80 -27.43
C GLN A 447 12.22 -26.26 -28.06
N ALA A 448 12.82 -25.24 -27.48
CA ALA A 448 14.11 -24.65 -27.88
C ALA A 448 15.27 -25.29 -27.11
#